data_1e0e97d447fcc7cb0802ab5c06defd28
#
_entry.id   1e0e97d447fcc7cb0802ab5c06defd28
#
_cell.length_a   1.000
_cell.length_b   1.000
_cell.length_c   1.000
_cell.angle_alpha   90.00
_cell.angle_beta   90.00
_cell.angle_gamma   90.00
#
_symmetry.space_group_name_H-M   'P 1'
#
loop_
_entity.id
_entity.type
_entity.pdbx_description
1 polymer ?
#
loop_
_entity_poly.entity_id
_entity_poly.type
_entity_poly.pdbx_seq_one_letter_code
_entity_poly.pdbx_strand_id
1 'polypeptide(L)'
;MGKYFGTDGVRGEANVELTPELAFKLGRYGGYVLSQHEKGTPLVFVGRDTRISGEMLESALVAGLLSVGIKVYKLGVIATPGVAYLVRSEGASAGVMISASHNPALDNGIKFFGNDGYKLDDDRELEIEALLDAESDTLPRPSAEGLGTVMDYPEGLRKYQEYLVSTGTQLEGMHVALDAANGSASTSARHVFADLGARLTVIGESPNGLNINDQVGSTHPEALQEAVRESGAAIGLAFDGDSDRLIAVDENGDLVDGDKIMYIIGTYLSEKGLLKDNTIVTTVMSNLGFHKALDAKGINKVVTAVGDRYVVEEMRKSGYNLGGEQSGHVIVMDYNTTGDGQMSAVQLTKIMQETGRTLSDLASEVTIYPQKLDNIRVENSMKDKAMEVPAIRAIIEKMEAEMAGNGRILVRPSGTEPLLRVMAEAPTHEEVDYYVDTIATVVKDEIGLEV
;
A
#
# COMPACT_ATOMS: atom_id res chain seq x y z
N MET A 1 -4.73 -17.14 -5.36
CA MET A 1 -5.43 -15.97 -5.92
C MET A 1 -6.72 -16.43 -6.56
N GLY A 2 -7.79 -15.70 -6.33
CA GLY A 2 -9.09 -15.96 -6.89
C GLY A 2 -9.20 -15.55 -8.37
N LYS A 3 -10.39 -15.68 -8.90
CA LYS A 3 -10.74 -15.29 -10.29
C LYS A 3 -10.98 -13.78 -10.41
N TYR A 4 -11.58 -13.17 -9.39
CA TYR A 4 -11.92 -11.74 -9.32
C TYR A 4 -11.03 -10.98 -8.35
N PHE A 5 -10.72 -11.57 -7.19
CA PHE A 5 -9.86 -10.96 -6.18
C PHE A 5 -8.39 -11.17 -6.53
N GLY A 6 -7.67 -10.05 -6.68
CA GLY A 6 -6.22 -10.00 -6.73
C GLY A 6 -5.60 -9.91 -5.33
N THR A 7 -4.35 -9.48 -5.24
CA THR A 7 -3.66 -9.25 -3.94
C THR A 7 -4.24 -8.08 -3.15
N ASP A 8 -5.00 -7.18 -3.81
CA ASP A 8 -5.52 -5.94 -3.21
C ASP A 8 -6.96 -5.66 -3.69
N GLY A 9 -7.86 -6.62 -3.49
CA GLY A 9 -9.26 -6.53 -3.87
C GLY A 9 -9.52 -6.79 -5.36
N VAL A 10 -10.70 -6.38 -5.83
CA VAL A 10 -11.12 -6.50 -7.23
C VAL A 10 -10.77 -5.21 -7.96
N ARG A 11 -9.94 -5.27 -8.99
CA ARG A 11 -9.48 -4.11 -9.78
C ARG A 11 -9.77 -4.30 -11.26
N GLY A 12 -9.90 -3.20 -11.99
CA GLY A 12 -10.02 -3.18 -13.44
C GLY A 12 -10.31 -1.79 -13.99
N GLU A 13 -10.31 -1.68 -15.31
CA GLU A 13 -10.76 -0.47 -16.00
C GLU A 13 -12.22 -0.19 -15.65
N ALA A 14 -12.47 1.01 -15.12
CA ALA A 14 -13.80 1.39 -14.62
C ALA A 14 -14.84 1.42 -15.75
N ASN A 15 -16.00 0.81 -15.51
CA ASN A 15 -17.11 0.66 -16.45
C ASN A 15 -16.79 -0.20 -17.68
N VAL A 16 -15.67 -0.92 -17.68
CA VAL A 16 -15.29 -1.90 -18.71
C VAL A 16 -15.15 -3.28 -18.07
N GLU A 17 -14.19 -3.45 -17.18
CA GLU A 17 -13.96 -4.67 -16.39
C GLU A 17 -14.64 -4.57 -15.03
N LEU A 18 -14.45 -3.45 -14.31
CA LEU A 18 -15.12 -3.14 -13.05
C LEU A 18 -16.40 -2.34 -13.33
N THR A 19 -17.47 -3.06 -13.68
CA THR A 19 -18.76 -2.47 -14.05
C THR A 19 -19.64 -2.18 -12.82
N PRO A 20 -20.68 -1.33 -12.96
CA PRO A 20 -21.67 -1.12 -11.89
C PRO A 20 -22.40 -2.41 -11.49
N GLU A 21 -22.64 -3.33 -12.43
CA GLU A 21 -23.28 -4.62 -12.17
C GLU A 21 -22.38 -5.50 -11.29
N LEU A 22 -21.06 -5.50 -11.55
CA LEU A 22 -20.10 -6.21 -10.71
C LEU A 22 -20.02 -5.57 -9.33
N ALA A 23 -19.97 -4.25 -9.24
CA ALA A 23 -19.96 -3.51 -7.98
C ALA A 23 -21.23 -3.80 -7.14
N PHE A 24 -22.42 -3.84 -7.77
CA PHE A 24 -23.65 -4.25 -7.10
C PHE A 24 -23.55 -5.68 -6.54
N LYS A 25 -23.06 -6.63 -7.34
CA LYS A 25 -22.90 -8.02 -6.91
C LYS A 25 -21.89 -8.13 -5.77
N LEU A 26 -20.75 -7.43 -5.85
CA LEU A 26 -19.76 -7.38 -4.79
C LEU A 26 -20.37 -6.83 -3.49
N GLY A 27 -21.17 -5.77 -3.56
CA GLY A 27 -21.88 -5.23 -2.41
C GLY A 27 -22.88 -6.23 -1.82
N ARG A 28 -23.67 -6.91 -2.68
CA ARG A 28 -24.68 -7.88 -2.26
C ARG A 28 -24.05 -9.12 -1.65
N TYR A 29 -23.10 -9.74 -2.34
CA TYR A 29 -22.50 -11.00 -1.91
C TYR A 29 -21.46 -10.79 -0.80
N GLY A 30 -20.59 -9.76 -0.93
CA GLY A 30 -19.64 -9.40 0.11
C GLY A 30 -20.35 -8.99 1.40
N GLY A 31 -21.38 -8.15 1.29
CA GLY A 31 -22.18 -7.74 2.44
C GLY A 31 -22.84 -8.94 3.13
N TYR A 32 -23.41 -9.88 2.37
CA TYR A 32 -24.00 -11.10 2.94
C TYR A 32 -22.96 -11.95 3.68
N VAL A 33 -21.84 -12.27 3.03
CA VAL A 33 -20.76 -13.09 3.61
C VAL A 33 -20.21 -12.47 4.90
N LEU A 34 -19.98 -11.15 4.91
CA LEU A 34 -19.41 -10.45 6.05
C LEU A 34 -20.38 -10.24 7.21
N SER A 35 -21.68 -10.35 6.95
CA SER A 35 -22.72 -10.15 7.97
C SER A 35 -23.31 -11.44 8.58
N GLN A 36 -22.95 -12.63 8.08
CA GLN A 36 -23.56 -13.91 8.47
C GLN A 36 -23.51 -14.22 9.97
N HIS A 37 -22.52 -13.71 10.69
CA HIS A 37 -22.30 -14.00 12.11
C HIS A 37 -22.62 -12.82 13.04
N GLU A 38 -23.14 -11.72 12.48
CA GLU A 38 -23.45 -10.54 13.26
C GLU A 38 -24.77 -10.67 14.04
N LYS A 39 -24.76 -10.19 15.29
CA LYS A 39 -25.95 -10.08 16.11
C LYS A 39 -26.54 -8.67 15.97
N GLY A 40 -27.60 -8.53 15.20
CA GLY A 40 -28.26 -7.24 14.98
C GLY A 40 -28.19 -6.80 13.52
N THR A 41 -28.42 -5.51 13.26
CA THR A 41 -28.30 -4.95 11.91
C THR A 41 -26.82 -4.66 11.61
N PRO A 42 -26.22 -5.36 10.63
CA PRO A 42 -24.82 -5.13 10.28
C PRO A 42 -24.60 -3.70 9.78
N LEU A 43 -23.46 -3.09 10.17
CA LEU A 43 -23.03 -1.79 9.72
C LEU A 43 -21.80 -1.93 8.84
N VAL A 44 -21.82 -1.32 7.64
CA VAL A 44 -20.68 -1.26 6.74
C VAL A 44 -20.33 0.20 6.44
N PHE A 45 -19.06 0.54 6.60
CA PHE A 45 -18.50 1.81 6.13
C PHE A 45 -18.09 1.69 4.66
N VAL A 46 -18.41 2.71 3.86
CA VAL A 46 -17.98 2.79 2.45
C VAL A 46 -17.26 4.11 2.25
N GLY A 47 -16.00 4.03 1.86
CA GLY A 47 -15.15 5.17 1.49
C GLY A 47 -14.67 5.05 0.05
N ARG A 48 -14.20 6.15 -0.52
CA ARG A 48 -13.64 6.19 -1.88
C ARG A 48 -12.51 7.21 -1.99
N ASP A 49 -11.71 7.07 -3.03
CA ASP A 49 -10.80 8.12 -3.46
C ASP A 49 -11.49 9.16 -4.35
N THR A 50 -10.72 9.99 -5.03
CA THR A 50 -11.21 11.13 -5.82
C THR A 50 -11.56 10.80 -7.27
N ARG A 51 -11.42 9.53 -7.72
CA ARG A 51 -11.71 9.11 -9.10
C ARG A 51 -13.16 9.40 -9.48
N ILE A 52 -13.38 9.90 -10.70
CA ILE A 52 -14.73 10.21 -11.19
C ILE A 52 -15.64 8.96 -11.20
N SER A 53 -15.09 7.78 -11.45
CA SER A 53 -15.83 6.51 -11.43
C SER A 53 -16.26 6.08 -10.02
N GLY A 54 -15.70 6.69 -8.96
CA GLY A 54 -15.98 6.33 -7.58
C GLY A 54 -17.44 6.47 -7.19
N GLU A 55 -18.13 7.55 -7.60
CA GLU A 55 -19.55 7.77 -7.26
C GLU A 55 -20.47 6.74 -7.92
N MET A 56 -20.18 6.37 -9.16
CA MET A 56 -20.93 5.34 -9.88
C MET A 56 -20.81 3.99 -9.19
N LEU A 57 -19.57 3.58 -8.87
CA LEU A 57 -19.29 2.30 -8.22
C LEU A 57 -19.82 2.27 -6.78
N GLU A 58 -19.68 3.38 -6.02
CA GLU A 58 -20.25 3.52 -4.67
C GLU A 58 -21.76 3.32 -4.69
N SER A 59 -22.46 3.98 -5.61
CA SER A 59 -23.92 3.90 -5.72
C SER A 59 -24.39 2.46 -5.99
N ALA A 60 -23.72 1.77 -6.90
CA ALA A 60 -24.02 0.39 -7.24
C ALA A 60 -23.72 -0.58 -6.07
N LEU A 61 -22.55 -0.47 -5.46
CA LEU A 61 -22.13 -1.27 -4.32
C LEU A 61 -23.08 -1.07 -3.12
N VAL A 62 -23.42 0.17 -2.81
CA VAL A 62 -24.36 0.51 -1.73
C VAL A 62 -25.72 -0.13 -1.98
N ALA A 63 -26.26 -0.04 -3.20
CA ALA A 63 -27.52 -0.71 -3.54
C ALA A 63 -27.46 -2.23 -3.30
N GLY A 64 -26.32 -2.86 -3.60
CA GLY A 64 -26.05 -4.27 -3.30
C GLY A 64 -26.12 -4.57 -1.79
N LEU A 65 -25.41 -3.78 -0.98
CA LEU A 65 -25.40 -3.88 0.50
C LEU A 65 -26.81 -3.72 1.09
N LEU A 66 -27.55 -2.69 0.67
CA LEU A 66 -28.91 -2.43 1.14
C LEU A 66 -29.86 -3.59 0.82
N SER A 67 -29.66 -4.25 -0.33
CA SER A 67 -30.51 -5.36 -0.81
C SER A 67 -30.45 -6.62 0.06
N VAL A 68 -29.48 -6.71 0.98
CA VAL A 68 -29.33 -7.80 1.95
C VAL A 68 -29.53 -7.32 3.42
N GLY A 69 -30.07 -6.12 3.60
CA GLY A 69 -30.44 -5.61 4.92
C GLY A 69 -29.33 -4.91 5.70
N ILE A 70 -28.24 -4.52 5.05
CA ILE A 70 -27.10 -3.88 5.70
C ILE A 70 -27.29 -2.39 5.85
N LYS A 71 -26.97 -1.86 7.02
CA LYS A 71 -26.86 -0.42 7.25
C LYS A 71 -25.53 0.09 6.69
N VAL A 72 -25.55 1.14 5.89
CA VAL A 72 -24.36 1.71 5.25
C VAL A 72 -24.13 3.13 5.73
N TYR A 73 -22.90 3.42 6.15
CA TYR A 73 -22.41 4.76 6.36
C TYR A 73 -21.41 5.13 5.28
N LYS A 74 -21.73 6.16 4.50
CA LYS A 74 -20.86 6.69 3.46
C LYS A 74 -19.88 7.69 4.05
N LEU A 75 -18.60 7.40 3.95
CA LEU A 75 -17.52 8.24 4.46
C LEU A 75 -17.14 9.35 3.48
N GLY A 76 -17.55 9.23 2.20
CA GLY A 76 -17.09 10.10 1.13
C GLY A 76 -15.64 9.85 0.75
N VAL A 77 -14.90 10.90 0.40
CA VAL A 77 -13.46 10.78 0.08
C VAL A 77 -12.66 10.69 1.36
N ILE A 78 -11.99 9.55 1.53
CA ILE A 78 -11.19 9.22 2.71
C ILE A 78 -10.04 8.30 2.31
N ALA A 79 -8.94 8.31 3.08
CA ALA A 79 -7.83 7.38 2.91
C ALA A 79 -8.25 5.93 3.21
N THR A 80 -7.67 4.96 2.49
CA THR A 80 -7.87 3.52 2.75
C THR A 80 -7.65 3.15 4.22
N PRO A 81 -6.55 3.55 4.87
CA PRO A 81 -6.35 3.27 6.30
C PRO A 81 -7.38 3.94 7.22
N GLY A 82 -7.99 5.03 6.79
CA GLY A 82 -9.09 5.66 7.52
C GLY A 82 -10.33 4.78 7.59
N VAL A 83 -10.65 4.04 6.52
CA VAL A 83 -11.73 3.04 6.53
C VAL A 83 -11.41 1.91 7.51
N ALA A 84 -10.20 1.34 7.45
CA ALA A 84 -9.76 0.27 8.35
C ALA A 84 -9.81 0.71 9.83
N TYR A 85 -9.34 1.93 10.12
CA TYR A 85 -9.40 2.52 11.47
C TYR A 85 -10.83 2.66 11.98
N LEU A 86 -11.74 3.21 11.16
CA LEU A 86 -13.14 3.44 11.56
C LEU A 86 -13.89 2.14 11.78
N VAL A 87 -13.65 1.11 10.99
CA VAL A 87 -14.25 -0.21 11.21
C VAL A 87 -13.97 -0.70 12.64
N ARG A 88 -12.72 -0.62 13.08
CA ARG A 88 -12.31 -1.06 14.43
C ARG A 88 -12.81 -0.13 15.53
N SER A 89 -12.62 1.16 15.35
CA SER A 89 -12.90 2.15 16.40
C SER A 89 -14.40 2.34 16.65
N GLU A 90 -15.24 2.17 15.62
CA GLU A 90 -16.70 2.29 15.72
C GLU A 90 -17.41 0.93 15.84
N GLY A 91 -16.68 -0.19 15.75
CA GLY A 91 -17.25 -1.53 15.86
C GLY A 91 -18.18 -1.89 14.69
N ALA A 92 -17.83 -1.50 13.48
CA ALA A 92 -18.59 -1.88 12.29
C ALA A 92 -18.33 -3.34 11.90
N SER A 93 -19.28 -3.95 11.19
CA SER A 93 -19.18 -5.33 10.72
C SER A 93 -18.16 -5.49 9.60
N ALA A 94 -18.00 -4.44 8.79
CA ALA A 94 -17.03 -4.40 7.69
C ALA A 94 -16.78 -2.96 7.20
N GLY A 95 -15.75 -2.82 6.36
CA GLY A 95 -15.47 -1.63 5.59
C GLY A 95 -15.23 -1.94 4.12
N VAL A 96 -15.53 -0.99 3.26
CA VAL A 96 -15.24 -1.07 1.83
C VAL A 96 -14.56 0.21 1.38
N MET A 97 -13.45 0.06 0.68
CA MET A 97 -12.76 1.16 0.01
C MET A 97 -12.85 1.01 -1.50
N ILE A 98 -13.25 2.08 -2.17
CA ILE A 98 -13.31 2.15 -3.63
C ILE A 98 -12.12 2.98 -4.12
N SER A 99 -11.09 2.29 -4.57
CA SER A 99 -9.84 2.87 -5.07
C SER A 99 -8.98 1.85 -5.81
N ALA A 100 -8.19 2.33 -6.77
CA ALA A 100 -7.10 1.58 -7.40
C ALA A 100 -5.71 2.11 -6.98
N SER A 101 -5.60 2.74 -5.79
CA SER A 101 -4.34 3.21 -5.20
C SER A 101 -3.56 4.13 -6.16
N HIS A 102 -2.36 3.72 -6.57
CA HIS A 102 -1.45 4.49 -7.42
C HIS A 102 -1.72 4.40 -8.94
N ASN A 103 -2.72 3.61 -9.36
CA ASN A 103 -3.06 3.48 -10.78
C ASN A 103 -3.63 4.79 -11.37
N PRO A 104 -3.59 4.98 -12.69
CA PRO A 104 -4.25 6.11 -13.37
C PRO A 104 -5.74 6.19 -13.09
N ALA A 105 -6.37 7.35 -13.37
CA ALA A 105 -7.78 7.60 -13.14
C ALA A 105 -8.75 6.67 -13.92
N LEU A 106 -8.27 6.04 -14.99
CA LEU A 106 -9.02 5.08 -15.81
C LEU A 106 -9.39 3.83 -15.00
N ASP A 107 -8.50 3.37 -14.11
CA ASP A 107 -8.72 2.21 -13.27
C ASP A 107 -9.49 2.56 -12.00
N ASN A 108 -10.16 1.56 -11.43
CA ASN A 108 -10.68 1.62 -10.07
C ASN A 108 -10.62 0.24 -9.41
N GLY A 109 -10.96 0.16 -8.12
CA GLY A 109 -10.92 -1.07 -7.36
C GLY A 109 -11.93 -1.06 -6.22
N ILE A 110 -12.22 -2.25 -5.69
CA ILE A 110 -13.07 -2.44 -4.51
C ILE A 110 -12.33 -3.36 -3.55
N LYS A 111 -11.98 -2.82 -2.37
CA LYS A 111 -11.27 -3.50 -1.29
C LYS A 111 -12.20 -3.68 -0.09
N PHE A 112 -12.21 -4.87 0.49
CA PHE A 112 -13.01 -5.16 1.68
C PHE A 112 -12.13 -5.29 2.93
N PHE A 113 -12.65 -4.84 4.06
CA PHE A 113 -12.06 -4.96 5.39
C PHE A 113 -13.05 -5.69 6.30
N GLY A 114 -12.56 -6.68 7.05
CA GLY A 114 -13.32 -7.35 8.10
C GLY A 114 -13.55 -6.45 9.32
N ASN A 115 -14.34 -6.91 10.26
CA ASN A 115 -14.65 -6.19 11.51
C ASN A 115 -13.42 -5.93 12.39
N ASP A 116 -12.33 -6.63 12.15
CA ASP A 116 -11.02 -6.44 12.78
C ASP A 116 -10.15 -5.37 12.07
N GLY A 117 -10.65 -4.79 10.96
CA GLY A 117 -9.96 -3.76 10.17
C GLY A 117 -8.84 -4.29 9.29
N TYR A 118 -8.68 -5.59 9.15
CA TYR A 118 -7.76 -6.20 8.18
C TYR A 118 -8.48 -6.45 6.86
N LYS A 119 -7.71 -6.51 5.76
CA LYS A 119 -8.21 -7.01 4.47
C LYS A 119 -8.74 -8.43 4.64
N LEU A 120 -9.66 -8.83 3.77
CA LEU A 120 -10.24 -10.18 3.84
C LEU A 120 -9.16 -11.26 3.67
N ASP A 121 -9.38 -12.38 4.34
CA ASP A 121 -8.64 -13.62 4.10
C ASP A 121 -9.16 -14.34 2.83
N ASP A 122 -8.33 -15.27 2.31
CA ASP A 122 -8.65 -16.04 1.09
C ASP A 122 -9.98 -16.78 1.19
N ASP A 123 -10.31 -17.32 2.36
CA ASP A 123 -11.54 -18.12 2.52
C ASP A 123 -12.78 -17.26 2.30
N ARG A 124 -12.77 -16.03 2.81
CA ARG A 124 -13.86 -15.07 2.61
C ARG A 124 -13.95 -14.57 1.18
N GLU A 125 -12.80 -14.29 0.55
CA GLU A 125 -12.74 -13.89 -0.86
C GLU A 125 -13.28 -15.01 -1.75
N LEU A 126 -12.88 -16.26 -1.54
CA LEU A 126 -13.38 -17.43 -2.28
C LEU A 126 -14.88 -17.66 -2.08
N GLU A 127 -15.41 -17.41 -0.87
CA GLU A 127 -16.84 -17.52 -0.59
C GLU A 127 -17.64 -16.49 -1.41
N ILE A 128 -17.13 -15.24 -1.52
CA ILE A 128 -17.72 -14.19 -2.36
C ILE A 128 -17.65 -14.58 -3.84
N GLU A 129 -16.50 -15.08 -4.30
CA GLU A 129 -16.32 -15.51 -5.70
C GLU A 129 -17.25 -16.66 -6.09
N ALA A 130 -17.46 -17.61 -5.17
CA ALA A 130 -18.40 -18.70 -5.41
C ALA A 130 -19.83 -18.18 -5.63
N LEU A 131 -20.24 -17.12 -4.93
CA LEU A 131 -21.53 -16.46 -5.14
C LEU A 131 -21.57 -15.65 -6.45
N LEU A 132 -20.46 -15.05 -6.86
CA LEU A 132 -20.34 -14.32 -8.13
C LEU A 132 -20.50 -15.27 -9.34
N ASP A 133 -19.95 -16.47 -9.25
CA ASP A 133 -19.97 -17.49 -10.31
C ASP A 133 -21.24 -18.37 -10.27
N ALA A 134 -22.10 -18.23 -9.26
CA ALA A 134 -23.32 -19.01 -9.16
C ALA A 134 -24.30 -18.68 -10.31
N GLU A 135 -24.92 -19.72 -10.89
CA GLU A 135 -25.90 -19.56 -12.00
C GLU A 135 -27.11 -18.70 -11.60
N SER A 136 -27.47 -18.67 -10.31
CA SER A 136 -28.60 -17.91 -9.79
C SER A 136 -28.33 -17.35 -8.41
N ASP A 137 -28.85 -16.15 -8.17
CA ASP A 137 -28.80 -15.49 -6.88
C ASP A 137 -29.87 -16.08 -5.94
N THR A 138 -29.44 -16.91 -5.00
CA THR A 138 -30.30 -17.56 -3.99
C THR A 138 -30.30 -16.85 -2.64
N LEU A 139 -29.61 -15.72 -2.51
CA LEU A 139 -29.54 -14.99 -1.24
C LEU A 139 -30.89 -14.40 -0.82
N PRO A 140 -31.12 -14.22 0.49
CA PRO A 140 -32.33 -13.58 0.99
C PRO A 140 -32.59 -12.22 0.33
N ARG A 141 -33.87 -11.92 0.10
CA ARG A 141 -34.34 -10.61 -0.39
C ARG A 141 -35.33 -10.03 0.63
N PRO A 142 -34.80 -9.43 1.72
CA PRO A 142 -35.65 -8.78 2.71
C PRO A 142 -36.47 -7.66 2.05
N SER A 143 -37.62 -7.36 2.66
CA SER A 143 -38.53 -6.29 2.20
C SER A 143 -38.95 -5.42 3.39
N ALA A 144 -39.53 -4.29 3.10
CA ALA A 144 -39.99 -3.32 4.09
C ALA A 144 -38.92 -2.97 5.11
N GLU A 145 -39.16 -3.15 6.40
CA GLU A 145 -38.23 -2.89 7.49
C GLU A 145 -36.96 -3.77 7.50
N GLY A 146 -36.96 -4.83 6.71
CA GLY A 146 -35.77 -5.68 6.52
C GLY A 146 -34.78 -5.14 5.50
N LEU A 147 -35.10 -4.08 4.74
CA LEU A 147 -34.17 -3.43 3.84
C LEU A 147 -33.09 -2.65 4.62
N GLY A 148 -31.86 -2.64 4.09
CA GLY A 148 -30.81 -1.81 4.62
C GLY A 148 -31.09 -0.30 4.47
N THR A 149 -30.35 0.50 5.22
CA THR A 149 -30.44 1.96 5.16
C THR A 149 -29.07 2.58 4.88
N VAL A 150 -29.05 3.75 4.27
CA VAL A 150 -27.82 4.48 3.98
C VAL A 150 -27.88 5.90 4.54
N MET A 151 -26.74 6.38 5.04
CA MET A 151 -26.57 7.79 5.42
C MET A 151 -25.13 8.24 5.15
N ASP A 152 -24.96 9.53 4.88
CA ASP A 152 -23.66 10.16 4.85
C ASP A 152 -23.10 10.28 6.27
N TYR A 153 -21.79 10.03 6.44
CA TYR A 153 -21.10 10.04 7.73
C TYR A 153 -19.78 10.83 7.65
N PRO A 154 -19.83 12.16 7.41
CA PRO A 154 -18.63 12.99 7.30
C PRO A 154 -17.82 13.06 8.60
N GLU A 155 -18.42 12.76 9.75
CA GLU A 155 -17.75 12.67 11.04
C GLU A 155 -16.64 11.61 11.04
N GLY A 156 -16.74 10.60 10.18
CA GLY A 156 -15.72 9.56 10.05
C GLY A 156 -14.37 10.12 9.63
N LEU A 157 -14.35 10.99 8.62
CA LEU A 157 -13.11 11.65 8.20
C LEU A 157 -12.49 12.47 9.33
N ARG A 158 -13.30 13.25 10.06
CA ARG A 158 -12.82 14.06 11.18
C ARG A 158 -12.25 13.19 12.31
N LYS A 159 -12.89 12.08 12.66
CA LYS A 159 -12.38 11.14 13.68
C LYS A 159 -11.03 10.54 13.28
N TYR A 160 -10.84 10.18 12.02
CA TYR A 160 -9.55 9.70 11.53
C TYR A 160 -8.48 10.79 11.57
N GLN A 161 -8.78 12.03 11.18
CA GLN A 161 -7.87 13.17 11.29
C GLN A 161 -7.47 13.42 12.75
N GLU A 162 -8.43 13.50 13.67
CA GLU A 162 -8.18 13.66 15.11
C GLU A 162 -7.31 12.53 15.68
N TYR A 163 -7.54 11.31 15.21
CA TYR A 163 -6.71 10.16 15.59
C TYR A 163 -5.27 10.33 15.12
N LEU A 164 -5.03 10.68 13.86
CA LEU A 164 -3.68 10.93 13.33
C LEU A 164 -2.96 12.02 14.14
N VAL A 165 -3.61 13.13 14.40
CA VAL A 165 -3.07 14.23 15.21
C VAL A 165 -2.70 13.75 16.62
N SER A 166 -3.54 12.91 17.24
CA SER A 166 -3.31 12.40 18.59
C SER A 166 -2.06 11.51 18.74
N THR A 167 -1.57 10.95 17.64
CA THR A 167 -0.34 10.10 17.63
C THR A 167 0.94 10.91 17.39
N GLY A 168 0.78 12.14 16.95
CA GLY A 168 1.88 13.04 16.60
C GLY A 168 2.43 13.83 17.79
N THR A 169 3.20 14.86 17.45
CA THR A 169 3.69 15.89 18.36
C THR A 169 3.55 17.25 17.70
N GLN A 170 3.63 18.33 18.49
CA GLN A 170 3.61 19.68 17.93
C GLN A 170 4.82 19.93 17.04
N LEU A 171 4.57 20.41 15.82
CA LEU A 171 5.55 20.67 14.76
C LEU A 171 5.81 22.16 14.59
N GLU A 172 5.69 22.95 15.68
CA GLU A 172 5.87 24.39 15.64
C GLU A 172 7.23 24.77 15.06
N GLY A 173 7.22 25.60 14.02
CA GLY A 173 8.43 26.01 13.29
C GLY A 173 8.88 25.05 12.17
N MET A 174 8.35 23.83 12.10
CA MET A 174 8.67 22.91 11.00
C MET A 174 7.91 23.31 9.73
N HIS A 175 8.63 23.42 8.62
CA HIS A 175 8.02 23.61 7.30
C HIS A 175 7.92 22.26 6.60
N VAL A 176 6.70 21.85 6.27
CA VAL A 176 6.37 20.57 5.60
C VAL A 176 5.80 20.85 4.22
N ALA A 177 6.35 20.20 3.20
CA ALA A 177 5.76 20.16 1.86
C ALA A 177 4.93 18.88 1.71
N LEU A 178 3.69 19.00 1.27
CA LEU A 178 2.76 17.89 1.08
C LEU A 178 2.41 17.74 -0.39
N ASP A 179 2.41 16.51 -0.88
CA ASP A 179 1.82 16.13 -2.16
C ASP A 179 0.69 15.14 -1.91
N ALA A 180 -0.54 15.61 -2.12
CA ALA A 180 -1.75 14.82 -1.88
C ALA A 180 -2.18 13.97 -3.09
N ALA A 181 -1.36 13.86 -4.14
CA ALA A 181 -1.61 13.07 -5.35
C ALA A 181 -2.93 13.38 -6.08
N ASN A 182 -3.58 14.51 -5.81
CA ASN A 182 -4.98 14.75 -6.15
C ASN A 182 -5.91 13.60 -5.72
N GLY A 183 -5.50 12.85 -4.71
CA GLY A 183 -6.15 11.68 -4.14
C GLY A 183 -6.85 11.97 -2.81
N SER A 184 -7.05 10.92 -2.03
CA SER A 184 -7.76 10.99 -0.75
C SER A 184 -7.08 11.85 0.31
N ALA A 185 -5.72 11.98 0.27
CA ALA A 185 -4.97 12.88 1.14
C ALA A 185 -5.37 14.35 0.99
N SER A 186 -5.95 14.76 -0.15
CA SER A 186 -6.43 16.13 -0.38
C SER A 186 -7.50 16.57 0.62
N THR A 187 -8.22 15.63 1.24
CA THR A 187 -9.25 15.92 2.25
C THR A 187 -8.71 15.93 3.68
N SER A 188 -7.52 15.40 3.95
CA SER A 188 -7.04 15.13 5.31
C SER A 188 -5.65 15.68 5.62
N ALA A 189 -4.64 15.48 4.75
CA ALA A 189 -3.25 15.72 5.09
C ALA A 189 -2.99 17.19 5.51
N ARG A 190 -3.52 18.17 4.76
CA ARG A 190 -3.42 19.60 5.13
C ARG A 190 -3.96 19.86 6.54
N HIS A 191 -5.12 19.31 6.89
CA HIS A 191 -5.74 19.52 8.20
C HIS A 191 -4.91 18.90 9.32
N VAL A 192 -4.44 17.65 9.13
CA VAL A 192 -3.62 16.94 10.12
C VAL A 192 -2.35 17.72 10.44
N PHE A 193 -1.59 18.13 9.41
CA PHE A 193 -0.32 18.84 9.64
C PHE A 193 -0.51 20.30 10.10
N ALA A 194 -1.61 20.95 9.71
CA ALA A 194 -1.97 22.26 10.26
C ALA A 194 -2.32 22.18 11.75
N ASP A 195 -3.08 21.18 12.17
CA ASP A 195 -3.43 20.95 13.58
C ASP A 195 -2.22 20.56 14.44
N LEU A 196 -1.21 19.92 13.82
CA LEU A 196 0.09 19.69 14.45
C LEU A 196 0.97 20.97 14.51
N GLY A 197 0.54 22.09 13.92
CA GLY A 197 1.25 23.37 13.98
C GLY A 197 2.35 23.56 12.92
N ALA A 198 2.40 22.74 11.89
CA ALA A 198 3.38 22.89 10.82
C ALA A 198 3.05 24.05 9.86
N ARG A 199 4.09 24.71 9.32
CA ARG A 199 3.96 25.57 8.14
C ARG A 199 3.91 24.69 6.89
N LEU A 200 2.98 24.96 5.98
CA LEU A 200 2.69 24.06 4.86
C LEU A 200 2.93 24.71 3.49
N THR A 201 3.54 23.94 2.60
CA THR A 201 3.45 24.07 1.13
C THR A 201 2.72 22.83 0.63
N VAL A 202 1.66 22.98 -0.17
CA VAL A 202 0.86 21.83 -0.60
C VAL A 202 0.69 21.84 -2.12
N ILE A 203 0.94 20.72 -2.73
CA ILE A 203 0.69 20.43 -4.15
C ILE A 203 -0.23 19.21 -4.27
N GLY A 204 -0.78 18.96 -5.45
CA GLY A 204 -1.64 17.80 -5.69
C GLY A 204 -2.93 17.76 -4.84
N GLU A 205 -3.50 18.93 -4.46
CA GLU A 205 -4.68 19.00 -3.58
C GLU A 205 -5.97 19.51 -4.28
N SER A 206 -5.98 19.51 -5.61
CA SER A 206 -7.12 20.00 -6.40
C SER A 206 -7.68 18.90 -7.32
N PRO A 207 -8.31 17.85 -6.74
CA PRO A 207 -8.81 16.73 -7.50
C PRO A 207 -9.97 17.17 -8.43
N ASN A 208 -9.95 16.67 -9.67
CA ASN A 208 -11.02 16.88 -10.64
C ASN A 208 -11.69 15.57 -11.12
N GLY A 209 -11.32 14.46 -10.50
CA GLY A 209 -11.81 13.12 -10.82
C GLY A 209 -10.98 12.37 -11.87
N LEU A 210 -10.11 13.07 -12.61
CA LEU A 210 -9.31 12.51 -13.71
C LEU A 210 -7.80 12.71 -13.52
N ASN A 211 -7.38 13.51 -12.54
CA ASN A 211 -5.97 13.89 -12.32
C ASN A 211 -5.32 13.21 -11.09
N ILE A 212 -5.94 12.18 -10.54
CA ILE A 212 -5.33 11.40 -9.45
C ILE A 212 -4.03 10.74 -9.92
N ASN A 213 -2.94 10.87 -9.15
CA ASN A 213 -1.60 10.36 -9.46
C ASN A 213 -0.98 10.89 -10.77
N ASP A 214 -1.58 11.87 -11.42
CA ASP A 214 -1.08 12.37 -12.70
C ASP A 214 0.05 13.38 -12.47
N GLN A 215 1.28 12.95 -12.72
CA GLN A 215 2.53 13.71 -12.49
C GLN A 215 2.69 14.25 -11.04
N VAL A 216 2.04 13.62 -10.08
CA VAL A 216 2.08 13.94 -8.64
C VAL A 216 1.99 12.66 -7.81
N GLY A 217 2.30 12.78 -6.52
CA GLY A 217 2.19 11.71 -5.54
C GLY A 217 3.41 10.79 -5.48
N SER A 218 3.28 9.71 -4.73
CA SER A 218 4.40 8.83 -4.35
C SER A 218 5.08 8.13 -5.53
N THR A 219 4.42 7.99 -6.67
CA THR A 219 4.98 7.40 -7.90
C THR A 219 5.60 8.44 -8.84
N HIS A 220 5.37 9.73 -8.60
CA HIS A 220 5.91 10.87 -9.35
C HIS A 220 6.39 11.97 -8.38
N PRO A 221 7.44 11.70 -7.60
CA PRO A 221 7.87 12.59 -6.52
C PRO A 221 8.64 13.83 -7.00
N GLU A 222 8.90 13.97 -8.32
CA GLU A 222 9.71 15.04 -8.89
C GLU A 222 9.13 16.44 -8.58
N ALA A 223 7.80 16.58 -8.67
CA ALA A 223 7.12 17.83 -8.32
C ALA A 223 7.29 18.19 -6.84
N LEU A 224 7.25 17.20 -5.94
CA LEU A 224 7.50 17.40 -4.52
C LEU A 224 8.96 17.74 -4.23
N GLN A 225 9.92 17.10 -4.91
CA GLN A 225 11.34 17.42 -4.77
C GLN A 225 11.63 18.89 -5.16
N GLU A 226 11.01 19.38 -6.23
CA GLU A 226 11.09 20.79 -6.63
C GLU A 226 10.44 21.71 -5.57
N ALA A 227 9.24 21.38 -5.11
CA ALA A 227 8.53 22.14 -4.08
C ALA A 227 9.33 22.24 -2.76
N VAL A 228 10.02 21.17 -2.33
CA VAL A 228 10.90 21.17 -1.16
C VAL A 228 12.06 22.14 -1.37
N ARG A 229 12.79 22.04 -2.50
CA ARG A 229 13.94 22.91 -2.79
C ARG A 229 13.53 24.38 -2.88
N GLU A 230 12.43 24.70 -3.55
CA GLU A 230 11.96 26.07 -3.74
C GLU A 230 11.42 26.71 -2.46
N SER A 231 10.69 25.93 -1.66
CA SER A 231 10.07 26.45 -0.41
C SER A 231 11.01 26.43 0.78
N GLY A 232 12.12 25.68 0.72
CA GLY A 232 13.00 25.43 1.86
C GLY A 232 12.31 24.62 2.96
N ALA A 233 11.43 23.68 2.58
CA ALA A 233 10.78 22.79 3.52
C ALA A 233 11.79 21.84 4.18
N ALA A 234 11.59 21.53 5.46
CA ALA A 234 12.43 20.59 6.20
C ALA A 234 12.17 19.13 5.79
N ILE A 235 11.02 18.87 5.20
CA ILE A 235 10.59 17.56 4.72
C ILE A 235 9.50 17.72 3.67
N GLY A 236 9.52 16.84 2.66
CA GLY A 236 8.42 16.60 1.73
C GLY A 236 7.76 15.24 1.97
N LEU A 237 6.45 15.16 1.81
CA LEU A 237 5.63 13.97 2.07
C LEU A 237 4.68 13.75 0.89
N ALA A 238 4.93 12.73 0.06
CA ALA A 238 4.09 12.36 -1.08
C ALA A 238 3.28 11.10 -0.76
N PHE A 239 1.97 11.21 -0.92
CA PHE A 239 1.04 10.10 -0.79
C PHE A 239 0.70 9.51 -2.15
N ASP A 240 0.09 8.33 -2.19
CA ASP A 240 -0.59 7.83 -3.38
C ASP A 240 -2.10 8.10 -3.32
N GLY A 241 -2.83 7.68 -4.34
CA GLY A 241 -4.24 8.08 -4.53
C GLY A 241 -5.16 7.75 -3.36
N ASP A 242 -4.93 6.65 -2.64
CA ASP A 242 -5.70 6.26 -1.46
C ASP A 242 -4.92 6.37 -0.14
N SER A 243 -3.74 6.97 -0.19
CA SER A 243 -2.91 7.36 0.96
C SER A 243 -2.48 6.20 1.86
N ASP A 244 -2.39 5.00 1.32
CA ASP A 244 -1.85 3.85 2.04
C ASP A 244 -0.31 3.78 1.95
N ARG A 245 0.32 4.64 1.11
CA ARG A 245 1.77 4.76 0.91
C ARG A 245 2.28 6.15 1.22
N LEU A 246 3.56 6.20 1.58
CA LEU A 246 4.36 7.42 1.77
C LEU A 246 5.72 7.28 1.10
N ILE A 247 6.08 8.24 0.27
CA ILE A 247 7.47 8.53 -0.11
C ILE A 247 7.81 9.90 0.44
N ALA A 248 8.92 10.01 1.15
CA ALA A 248 9.37 11.29 1.68
C ALA A 248 10.52 11.88 0.85
N VAL A 249 10.73 13.17 1.02
CA VAL A 249 11.82 13.94 0.42
C VAL A 249 12.51 14.71 1.52
N ASP A 250 13.83 14.61 1.62
CA ASP A 250 14.59 15.34 2.62
C ASP A 250 14.79 16.82 2.25
N GLU A 251 15.37 17.59 3.13
CA GLU A 251 15.60 19.02 2.97
C GLU A 251 16.55 19.39 1.79
N ASN A 252 17.26 18.41 1.24
CA ASN A 252 18.12 18.58 0.07
C ASN A 252 17.38 18.26 -1.25
N GLY A 253 16.18 17.68 -1.13
CA GLY A 253 15.39 17.19 -2.25
C GLY A 253 15.69 15.75 -2.65
N ASP A 254 16.36 14.97 -1.79
CA ASP A 254 16.66 13.56 -2.02
C ASP A 254 15.53 12.66 -1.52
N LEU A 255 15.31 11.53 -2.21
CA LEU A 255 14.23 10.60 -1.87
C LEU A 255 14.53 9.76 -0.64
N VAL A 256 13.53 9.63 0.20
CA VAL A 256 13.47 8.73 1.36
C VAL A 256 12.31 7.78 1.14
N ASP A 257 12.63 6.59 0.63
CA ASP A 257 11.67 5.54 0.27
C ASP A 257 11.16 4.76 1.48
N GLY A 258 10.29 3.77 1.25
CA GLY A 258 9.71 2.95 2.30
C GLY A 258 10.76 2.21 3.14
N ASP A 259 11.86 1.77 2.55
CA ASP A 259 12.94 1.10 3.28
C ASP A 259 13.63 2.05 4.28
N LYS A 260 13.94 3.27 3.84
CA LYS A 260 14.50 4.31 4.70
C LYS A 260 13.50 4.76 5.78
N ILE A 261 12.20 4.88 5.42
CA ILE A 261 11.14 5.20 6.38
C ILE A 261 11.04 4.11 7.45
N MET A 262 10.99 2.83 7.06
CA MET A 262 11.00 1.69 8.00
C MET A 262 12.26 1.67 8.87
N TYR A 263 13.44 2.01 8.30
CA TYR A 263 14.68 2.11 9.06
C TYR A 263 14.58 3.20 10.14
N ILE A 264 14.12 4.39 9.78
CA ILE A 264 14.02 5.54 10.73
C ILE A 264 13.03 5.21 11.85
N ILE A 265 11.83 4.73 11.50
CA ILE A 265 10.81 4.36 12.50
C ILE A 265 11.30 3.18 13.34
N GLY A 266 11.89 2.16 12.73
CA GLY A 266 12.37 0.96 13.40
C GLY A 266 13.51 1.21 14.37
N THR A 267 14.50 2.01 13.98
CA THR A 267 15.61 2.40 14.89
C THR A 267 15.10 3.22 16.06
N TYR A 268 14.19 4.17 15.81
CA TYR A 268 13.58 4.95 16.89
C TYR A 268 12.79 4.06 17.87
N LEU A 269 11.96 3.14 17.37
CA LEU A 269 11.21 2.21 18.21
C LEU A 269 12.13 1.25 18.97
N SER A 270 13.22 0.78 18.34
CA SER A 270 14.22 -0.09 18.98
C SER A 270 14.93 0.63 20.13
N GLU A 271 15.37 1.86 19.92
CA GLU A 271 16.02 2.69 20.96
C GLU A 271 15.10 2.97 22.15
N LYS A 272 13.79 3.06 21.93
CA LYS A 272 12.78 3.23 22.97
C LYS A 272 12.35 1.91 23.63
N GLY A 273 12.81 0.77 23.12
CA GLY A 273 12.37 -0.56 23.57
C GLY A 273 10.92 -0.89 23.20
N LEU A 274 10.41 -0.26 22.14
CA LEU A 274 9.04 -0.40 21.64
C LEU A 274 8.93 -1.30 20.40
N LEU A 275 10.06 -1.61 19.72
CA LEU A 275 10.06 -2.53 18.59
C LEU A 275 9.92 -3.98 19.09
N LYS A 276 8.83 -4.64 18.75
CA LYS A 276 8.53 -6.01 19.21
C LYS A 276 9.57 -7.01 18.72
N ASP A 277 10.15 -7.76 19.64
CA ASP A 277 11.26 -8.70 19.39
C ASP A 277 12.42 -8.10 18.60
N ASN A 278 12.54 -6.77 18.65
CA ASN A 278 13.52 -5.99 17.88
C ASN A 278 13.55 -6.39 16.39
N THR A 279 12.36 -6.56 15.78
CA THR A 279 12.20 -7.16 14.44
C THR A 279 11.32 -6.29 13.54
N ILE A 280 11.76 -6.14 12.26
CA ILE A 280 11.00 -5.51 11.17
C ILE A 280 10.64 -6.57 10.15
N VAL A 281 9.38 -6.57 9.68
CA VAL A 281 8.92 -7.43 8.59
C VAL A 281 9.02 -6.67 7.27
N THR A 282 9.69 -7.25 6.29
CA THR A 282 9.94 -6.62 4.97
C THR A 282 9.72 -7.63 3.86
N THR A 283 9.89 -7.24 2.61
CA THR A 283 9.74 -8.14 1.46
C THR A 283 11.07 -8.39 0.77
N VAL A 284 11.09 -9.39 -0.12
CA VAL A 284 12.25 -9.68 -0.99
C VAL A 284 12.62 -8.50 -1.91
N MET A 285 11.80 -7.46 -2.01
CA MET A 285 12.09 -6.26 -2.80
C MET A 285 12.85 -5.18 -2.03
N SER A 286 12.89 -5.25 -0.70
CA SER A 286 13.65 -4.29 0.11
C SER A 286 15.13 -4.31 -0.24
N ASN A 287 15.73 -3.13 -0.35
CA ASN A 287 17.09 -2.93 -0.82
C ASN A 287 18.14 -3.60 0.10
N LEU A 288 19.19 -4.15 -0.49
CA LEU A 288 20.29 -4.77 0.26
C LEU A 288 20.92 -3.81 1.28
N GLY A 289 20.99 -2.52 0.95
CA GLY A 289 21.51 -1.49 1.85
C GLY A 289 20.66 -1.33 3.11
N PHE A 290 19.34 -1.43 3.00
CA PHE A 290 18.45 -1.46 4.16
C PHE A 290 18.72 -2.68 5.05
N HIS A 291 18.84 -3.86 4.46
CA HIS A 291 19.18 -5.07 5.22
C HIS A 291 20.51 -4.95 5.97
N LYS A 292 21.55 -4.42 5.30
CA LYS A 292 22.87 -4.18 5.93
C LYS A 292 22.80 -3.15 7.05
N ALA A 293 22.02 -2.07 6.88
CA ALA A 293 21.82 -1.06 7.91
C ALA A 293 21.13 -1.62 9.16
N LEU A 294 20.12 -2.47 8.98
CA LEU A 294 19.45 -3.17 10.10
C LEU A 294 20.43 -4.09 10.84
N ASP A 295 21.24 -4.88 10.10
CA ASP A 295 22.26 -5.76 10.70
C ASP A 295 23.28 -4.97 11.52
N ALA A 296 23.72 -3.81 11.03
CA ALA A 296 24.64 -2.92 11.74
C ALA A 296 24.07 -2.38 13.04
N LYS A 297 22.74 -2.18 13.12
CA LYS A 297 22.02 -1.76 14.34
C LYS A 297 21.62 -2.92 15.24
N GLY A 298 21.82 -4.17 14.83
CA GLY A 298 21.37 -5.34 15.56
C GLY A 298 19.84 -5.50 15.58
N ILE A 299 19.14 -4.95 14.57
CA ILE A 299 17.70 -5.09 14.38
C ILE A 299 17.47 -6.31 13.50
N ASN A 300 16.62 -7.22 13.97
CA ASN A 300 16.25 -8.41 13.22
C ASN A 300 15.29 -8.06 12.06
N LYS A 301 15.30 -8.90 11.05
CA LYS A 301 14.38 -8.80 9.90
C LYS A 301 13.75 -10.12 9.55
N VAL A 302 12.49 -10.10 9.17
CA VAL A 302 11.79 -11.22 8.53
C VAL A 302 11.44 -10.80 7.13
N VAL A 303 11.84 -11.59 6.13
CA VAL A 303 11.67 -11.27 4.71
C VAL A 303 10.58 -12.17 4.14
N THR A 304 9.51 -11.54 3.64
CA THR A 304 8.36 -12.22 3.02
C THR A 304 8.39 -12.12 1.49
N ALA A 305 7.46 -12.79 0.83
CA ALA A 305 7.16 -12.56 -0.58
C ALA A 305 6.63 -11.12 -0.79
N VAL A 306 6.62 -10.66 -2.05
CA VAL A 306 6.08 -9.35 -2.44
C VAL A 306 4.58 -9.31 -2.25
N GLY A 307 4.10 -8.28 -1.59
CA GLY A 307 2.69 -7.99 -1.32
C GLY A 307 2.44 -7.74 0.16
N ASP A 308 1.75 -6.64 0.42
CA ASP A 308 1.39 -6.17 1.78
C ASP A 308 0.68 -7.24 2.62
N ARG A 309 -0.11 -8.09 1.98
CA ARG A 309 -0.78 -9.22 2.59
C ARG A 309 0.18 -10.15 3.33
N TYR A 310 1.29 -10.55 2.69
CA TYR A 310 2.28 -11.44 3.31
C TYR A 310 3.01 -10.77 4.48
N VAL A 311 3.23 -9.46 4.37
CA VAL A 311 3.79 -8.66 5.48
C VAL A 311 2.84 -8.67 6.67
N VAL A 312 1.55 -8.35 6.45
CA VAL A 312 0.52 -8.33 7.50
C VAL A 312 0.33 -9.70 8.13
N GLU A 313 0.25 -10.77 7.34
CA GLU A 313 0.13 -12.15 7.83
C GLU A 313 1.27 -12.53 8.78
N GLU A 314 2.51 -12.23 8.40
CA GLU A 314 3.67 -12.52 9.23
C GLU A 314 3.69 -11.66 10.49
N MET A 315 3.36 -10.34 10.39
CA MET A 315 3.24 -9.46 11.55
C MET A 315 2.20 -9.96 12.55
N ARG A 316 1.02 -10.37 12.08
CA ARG A 316 -0.05 -10.92 12.92
C ARG A 316 0.35 -12.23 13.59
N LYS A 317 0.93 -13.15 12.83
CA LYS A 317 1.34 -14.48 13.30
C LYS A 317 2.41 -14.41 14.38
N SER A 318 3.38 -13.53 14.21
CA SER A 318 4.56 -13.42 15.08
C SER A 318 4.46 -12.29 16.12
N GLY A 319 3.43 -11.42 16.02
CA GLY A 319 3.22 -10.31 16.95
C GLY A 319 4.14 -9.12 16.71
N TYR A 320 4.75 -8.99 15.53
CA TYR A 320 5.59 -7.85 15.18
C TYR A 320 4.74 -6.59 14.91
N ASN A 321 5.30 -5.43 15.23
CA ASN A 321 4.54 -4.17 15.16
C ASN A 321 5.04 -3.19 14.09
N LEU A 322 6.10 -3.52 13.36
CA LEU A 322 6.57 -2.72 12.22
C LEU A 322 6.88 -3.61 11.03
N GLY A 323 6.38 -3.24 9.88
CA GLY A 323 6.68 -3.88 8.61
C GLY A 323 6.24 -3.05 7.42
N GLY A 324 6.59 -3.49 6.21
CA GLY A 324 6.18 -2.79 5.01
C GLY A 324 7.00 -3.13 3.78
N GLU A 325 6.92 -2.25 2.79
CA GLU A 325 7.53 -2.40 1.48
C GLU A 325 8.30 -1.13 1.08
N GLN A 326 9.31 -1.30 0.24
CA GLN A 326 10.08 -0.19 -0.35
C GLN A 326 9.18 0.85 -1.05
N SER A 327 8.04 0.41 -1.60
CA SER A 327 7.05 1.27 -2.25
C SER A 327 6.42 2.33 -1.33
N GLY A 328 6.72 2.31 -0.03
CA GLY A 328 6.18 3.24 0.96
C GLY A 328 4.94 2.73 1.69
N HIS A 329 4.47 1.52 1.42
CA HIS A 329 3.40 0.88 2.19
C HIS A 329 3.97 0.41 3.53
N VAL A 330 3.93 1.26 4.55
CA VAL A 330 4.51 1.02 5.88
C VAL A 330 3.38 0.84 6.89
N ILE A 331 3.47 -0.23 7.67
CA ILE A 331 2.50 -0.65 8.67
C ILE A 331 3.12 -0.50 10.05
N VAL A 332 2.53 0.35 10.88
CA VAL A 332 2.84 0.44 12.31
C VAL A 332 1.63 -0.12 13.06
N MET A 333 1.68 -1.42 13.39
CA MET A 333 0.54 -2.19 13.89
C MET A 333 -0.03 -1.64 15.20
N ASP A 334 0.77 -0.91 15.98
CA ASP A 334 0.30 -0.25 17.19
C ASP A 334 -0.73 0.85 16.89
N TYR A 335 -0.74 1.36 15.66
CA TYR A 335 -1.65 2.42 15.22
C TYR A 335 -2.70 1.94 14.23
N ASN A 336 -2.32 1.20 13.19
CA ASN A 336 -3.26 0.75 12.16
C ASN A 336 -2.95 -0.66 11.65
N THR A 337 -3.94 -1.33 11.08
CA THR A 337 -3.89 -2.73 10.63
C THR A 337 -3.46 -2.89 9.17
N THR A 338 -3.23 -1.80 8.48
CA THR A 338 -2.79 -1.73 7.08
C THR A 338 -1.77 -0.61 6.93
N GLY A 339 -1.11 -0.52 5.79
CA GLY A 339 -0.27 0.62 5.46
C GLY A 339 -1.04 1.92 5.58
N ASP A 340 -0.38 2.91 6.18
CA ASP A 340 -0.97 4.23 6.43
C ASP A 340 0.07 5.31 6.18
N GLY A 341 0.00 5.89 4.98
CA GLY A 341 0.95 6.92 4.55
C GLY A 341 0.91 8.16 5.44
N GLN A 342 -0.29 8.59 5.87
CA GLN A 342 -0.42 9.77 6.72
C GLN A 342 0.06 9.49 8.15
N MET A 343 -0.19 8.30 8.69
CA MET A 343 0.36 7.86 9.97
C MET A 343 1.89 7.80 9.92
N SER A 344 2.45 7.19 8.87
CA SER A 344 3.89 7.11 8.66
C SER A 344 4.52 8.51 8.58
N ALA A 345 3.86 9.46 7.90
CA ALA A 345 4.27 10.85 7.81
C ALA A 345 4.26 11.56 9.17
N VAL A 346 3.21 11.34 9.97
CA VAL A 346 3.10 11.89 11.33
C VAL A 346 4.20 11.31 12.23
N GLN A 347 4.47 10.00 12.16
CA GLN A 347 5.53 9.39 12.96
C GLN A 347 6.92 9.89 12.53
N LEU A 348 7.16 10.03 11.22
CA LEU A 348 8.44 10.51 10.70
C LEU A 348 8.74 11.95 11.15
N THR A 349 7.76 12.85 11.03
CA THR A 349 7.90 14.25 11.50
C THR A 349 8.03 14.35 13.02
N LYS A 350 7.34 13.48 13.76
CA LYS A 350 7.51 13.36 15.22
C LYS A 350 8.94 12.96 15.60
N ILE A 351 9.51 11.97 14.91
CA ILE A 351 10.89 11.52 15.14
C ILE A 351 11.89 12.67 14.88
N MET A 352 11.72 13.39 13.77
CA MET A 352 12.55 14.57 13.49
C MET A 352 12.46 15.62 14.60
N GLN A 353 11.25 15.93 15.05
CA GLN A 353 11.00 16.94 16.10
C GLN A 353 11.58 16.51 17.46
N GLU A 354 11.41 15.24 17.86
CA GLU A 354 11.88 14.75 19.15
C GLU A 354 13.40 14.55 19.21
N THR A 355 14.02 14.18 18.07
CA THR A 355 15.48 13.96 18.00
C THR A 355 16.24 15.22 17.66
N GLY A 356 15.60 16.22 17.07
CA GLY A 356 16.24 17.42 16.52
C GLY A 356 17.13 17.15 15.31
N ARG A 357 16.99 15.95 14.68
CA ARG A 357 17.76 15.55 13.50
C ARG A 357 17.00 15.89 12.22
N THR A 358 17.73 16.23 11.16
CA THR A 358 17.14 16.39 9.83
C THR A 358 16.77 15.03 9.22
N LEU A 359 15.92 15.03 8.18
CA LEU A 359 15.54 13.79 7.53
C LEU A 359 16.73 13.16 6.79
N SER A 360 17.59 13.97 6.15
CA SER A 360 18.81 13.48 5.50
C SER A 360 19.76 12.80 6.49
N ASP A 361 19.92 13.37 7.68
CA ASP A 361 20.76 12.78 8.74
C ASP A 361 20.18 11.43 9.22
N LEU A 362 18.87 11.35 9.47
CA LEU A 362 18.19 10.12 9.86
C LEU A 362 18.27 9.03 8.79
N ALA A 363 18.19 9.40 7.51
CA ALA A 363 18.23 8.49 6.37
C ALA A 363 19.65 8.08 5.94
N SER A 364 20.70 8.82 6.38
CA SER A 364 22.09 8.68 5.91
C SER A 364 22.72 7.31 6.20
N GLU A 365 22.22 6.61 7.21
CA GLU A 365 22.73 5.31 7.62
C GLU A 365 22.30 4.17 6.65
N VAL A 366 21.33 4.41 5.77
CA VAL A 366 20.90 3.45 4.74
C VAL A 366 21.50 3.85 3.38
N THR A 367 22.55 3.15 2.98
CA THR A 367 23.13 3.32 1.64
C THR A 367 22.32 2.50 0.65
N ILE A 368 21.66 3.17 -0.31
CA ILE A 368 20.89 2.49 -1.35
C ILE A 368 21.85 1.88 -2.37
N TYR A 369 21.74 0.59 -2.56
CA TYR A 369 22.43 -0.13 -3.63
C TYR A 369 21.71 0.12 -4.96
N PRO A 370 22.44 0.53 -6.03
CA PRO A 370 21.90 0.52 -7.38
C PRO A 370 21.18 -0.77 -7.70
N GLN A 371 20.04 -0.66 -8.38
CA GLN A 371 19.18 -1.78 -8.73
C GLN A 371 18.76 -1.68 -10.20
N LYS A 372 18.71 -2.81 -10.88
CA LYS A 372 18.10 -2.95 -12.22
C LYS A 372 17.20 -4.18 -12.21
N LEU A 373 16.05 -4.03 -12.85
CA LEU A 373 15.11 -5.12 -13.07
C LEU A 373 14.82 -5.22 -14.56
N ASP A 374 15.07 -6.39 -15.13
CA ASP A 374 14.67 -6.72 -16.51
C ASP A 374 13.50 -7.71 -16.52
N ASN A 375 12.52 -7.45 -17.39
CA ASN A 375 11.33 -8.27 -17.57
C ASN A 375 11.47 -9.09 -18.86
N ILE A 376 11.68 -10.39 -18.75
CA ILE A 376 11.91 -11.27 -19.87
C ILE A 376 10.61 -12.02 -20.18
N ARG A 377 10.14 -11.90 -21.43
CA ARG A 377 8.94 -12.61 -21.87
C ARG A 377 9.25 -14.09 -22.06
N VAL A 378 8.46 -14.95 -21.41
CA VAL A 378 8.61 -16.40 -21.43
C VAL A 378 7.26 -17.07 -21.61
N GLU A 379 7.24 -18.34 -22.02
CA GLU A 379 5.98 -19.11 -22.00
C GLU A 379 5.45 -19.25 -20.57
N ASN A 380 4.13 -19.13 -20.41
CA ASN A 380 3.48 -19.19 -19.09
C ASN A 380 3.76 -20.53 -18.38
N SER A 381 3.92 -21.61 -19.15
CA SER A 381 4.27 -22.94 -18.67
C SER A 381 5.71 -23.06 -18.16
N MET A 382 6.59 -22.16 -18.58
CA MET A 382 8.02 -22.17 -18.26
C MET A 382 8.41 -21.20 -17.17
N LYS A 383 7.62 -20.13 -16.93
CA LYS A 383 8.00 -19.09 -15.96
C LYS A 383 8.25 -19.66 -14.54
N ASP A 384 7.41 -20.57 -14.08
CA ASP A 384 7.54 -21.18 -12.74
C ASP A 384 8.61 -22.25 -12.69
N LYS A 385 9.04 -22.77 -13.85
CA LYS A 385 10.09 -23.79 -13.99
C LYS A 385 11.45 -23.22 -14.35
N ALA A 386 11.59 -21.91 -14.51
CA ALA A 386 12.84 -21.29 -14.92
C ALA A 386 14.02 -21.70 -14.04
N MET A 387 13.82 -21.85 -12.73
CA MET A 387 14.85 -22.30 -11.79
C MET A 387 15.17 -23.79 -11.86
N GLU A 388 14.42 -24.58 -12.61
CA GLU A 388 14.72 -25.98 -12.91
C GLU A 388 15.68 -26.13 -14.11
N VAL A 389 15.84 -25.07 -14.94
CA VAL A 389 16.74 -25.04 -16.09
C VAL A 389 18.18 -24.96 -15.60
N PRO A 390 19.04 -25.99 -15.89
CA PRO A 390 20.40 -26.05 -15.33
C PRO A 390 21.28 -24.86 -15.71
N ALA A 391 21.17 -24.35 -16.94
CA ALA A 391 21.95 -23.21 -17.42
C ALA A 391 21.60 -21.91 -16.65
N ILE A 392 20.30 -21.68 -16.39
CA ILE A 392 19.83 -20.52 -15.64
C ILE A 392 20.32 -20.58 -14.19
N ARG A 393 20.21 -21.73 -13.55
CA ARG A 393 20.73 -21.91 -12.18
C ARG A 393 22.24 -21.70 -12.12
N ALA A 394 22.98 -22.28 -13.03
CA ALA A 394 24.44 -22.17 -13.06
C ALA A 394 24.93 -20.73 -13.26
N ILE A 395 24.26 -19.94 -14.12
CA ILE A 395 24.64 -18.53 -14.32
C ILE A 395 24.32 -17.68 -13.07
N ILE A 396 23.19 -17.92 -12.40
CA ILE A 396 22.83 -17.23 -11.17
C ILE A 396 23.88 -17.53 -10.08
N GLU A 397 24.18 -18.81 -9.81
CA GLU A 397 25.19 -19.23 -8.84
C GLU A 397 26.56 -18.61 -9.13
N LYS A 398 26.95 -18.55 -10.41
CA LYS A 398 28.21 -17.94 -10.83
C LYS A 398 28.22 -16.44 -10.51
N MET A 399 27.17 -15.71 -10.86
CA MET A 399 27.08 -14.26 -10.62
C MET A 399 27.02 -13.95 -9.11
N GLU A 400 26.29 -14.72 -8.32
CA GLU A 400 26.26 -14.58 -6.86
C GLU A 400 27.65 -14.81 -6.24
N ALA A 401 28.40 -15.79 -6.74
CA ALA A 401 29.77 -16.04 -6.28
C ALA A 401 30.71 -14.86 -6.63
N GLU A 402 30.57 -14.25 -7.81
CA GLU A 402 31.34 -13.07 -8.21
C GLU A 402 31.02 -11.83 -7.34
N MET A 403 29.77 -11.65 -6.91
CA MET A 403 29.36 -10.56 -6.01
C MET A 403 30.01 -10.65 -4.61
N ALA A 404 30.44 -11.83 -4.18
CA ALA A 404 31.13 -12.07 -2.91
C ALA A 404 30.42 -11.43 -1.68
N GLY A 405 29.08 -11.41 -1.67
CA GLY A 405 28.25 -10.80 -0.62
C GLY A 405 28.07 -9.27 -0.71
N ASN A 406 28.63 -8.62 -1.74
CA ASN A 406 28.44 -7.19 -1.98
C ASN A 406 27.31 -6.86 -2.97
N GLY A 407 26.45 -7.81 -3.24
CA GLY A 407 25.28 -7.68 -4.10
C GLY A 407 24.30 -8.80 -3.84
N ARG A 408 23.19 -8.77 -4.56
CA ARG A 408 22.25 -9.89 -4.60
C ARG A 408 21.57 -9.98 -5.95
N ILE A 409 21.08 -11.16 -6.24
CA ILE A 409 20.29 -11.47 -7.43
C ILE A 409 18.92 -11.98 -6.98
N LEU A 410 17.87 -11.56 -7.67
CA LEU A 410 16.54 -12.07 -7.49
C LEU A 410 15.92 -12.39 -8.85
N VAL A 411 15.70 -13.67 -9.10
CA VAL A 411 14.99 -14.16 -10.30
C VAL A 411 13.66 -14.75 -9.86
N ARG A 412 12.56 -14.21 -10.37
CA ARG A 412 11.22 -14.66 -9.97
C ARG A 412 10.20 -14.54 -11.10
N PRO A 413 9.20 -15.44 -11.15
CA PRO A 413 8.08 -15.29 -12.07
C PRO A 413 7.21 -14.07 -11.71
N SER A 414 6.60 -13.44 -12.73
CA SER A 414 5.50 -12.51 -12.53
C SER A 414 4.24 -13.25 -12.11
N GLY A 415 3.51 -12.74 -11.13
CA GLY A 415 2.25 -13.33 -10.67
C GLY A 415 1.14 -13.28 -11.73
N THR A 416 1.12 -12.21 -12.54
CA THR A 416 0.01 -11.90 -13.47
C THR A 416 0.38 -12.01 -14.94
N GLU A 417 1.64 -11.84 -15.30
CA GLU A 417 2.10 -11.75 -16.68
C GLU A 417 3.00 -12.94 -17.07
N PRO A 418 3.13 -13.28 -18.35
CA PRO A 418 4.03 -14.31 -18.83
C PRO A 418 5.49 -13.78 -18.88
N LEU A 419 5.99 -13.34 -17.73
CA LEU A 419 7.31 -12.73 -17.57
C LEU A 419 8.11 -13.43 -16.48
N LEU A 420 9.41 -13.58 -16.72
CA LEU A 420 10.41 -13.83 -15.69
C LEU A 420 11.13 -12.52 -15.39
N ARG A 421 11.18 -12.16 -14.13
CA ARG A 421 11.82 -10.92 -13.64
C ARG A 421 13.21 -11.25 -13.13
N VAL A 422 14.21 -10.62 -13.72
CA VAL A 422 15.62 -10.71 -13.31
C VAL A 422 16.02 -9.38 -12.70
N MET A 423 16.40 -9.40 -11.43
CA MET A 423 16.83 -8.22 -10.70
C MET A 423 18.21 -8.47 -10.09
N ALA A 424 19.07 -7.47 -10.11
CA ALA A 424 20.29 -7.44 -9.33
C ALA A 424 20.45 -6.11 -8.59
N GLU A 425 21.13 -6.17 -7.45
CA GLU A 425 21.64 -5.02 -6.70
C GLU A 425 23.14 -5.20 -6.51
N ALA A 426 23.90 -4.14 -6.73
CA ALA A 426 25.35 -4.14 -6.58
C ALA A 426 25.86 -2.73 -6.22
N PRO A 427 27.13 -2.55 -5.79
CA PRO A 427 27.66 -1.25 -5.37
C PRO A 427 27.63 -0.17 -6.45
N THR A 428 27.71 -0.54 -7.72
CA THR A 428 27.73 0.40 -8.87
C THR A 428 26.70 0.03 -9.95
N HIS A 429 26.26 1.01 -10.71
CA HIS A 429 25.37 0.79 -11.85
C HIS A 429 26.01 -0.13 -12.91
N GLU A 430 27.32 -0.01 -13.15
CA GLU A 430 28.04 -0.84 -14.10
C GLU A 430 28.00 -2.33 -13.71
N GLU A 431 28.20 -2.62 -12.42
CA GLU A 431 28.09 -4.00 -11.91
C GLU A 431 26.66 -4.53 -12.03
N VAL A 432 25.65 -3.71 -11.67
CA VAL A 432 24.25 -4.10 -11.80
C VAL A 432 23.89 -4.44 -13.24
N ASP A 433 24.27 -3.57 -14.20
CA ASP A 433 24.05 -3.81 -15.62
C ASP A 433 24.71 -5.12 -16.07
N TYR A 434 25.97 -5.35 -15.70
CA TYR A 434 26.70 -6.57 -16.03
C TYR A 434 25.99 -7.83 -15.53
N TYR A 435 25.56 -7.86 -14.28
CA TYR A 435 24.91 -9.03 -13.69
C TYR A 435 23.53 -9.29 -14.32
N VAL A 436 22.69 -8.26 -14.45
CA VAL A 436 21.36 -8.40 -15.04
C VAL A 436 21.45 -8.84 -16.50
N ASP A 437 22.28 -8.17 -17.31
CA ASP A 437 22.37 -8.44 -18.74
C ASP A 437 22.95 -9.85 -19.00
N THR A 438 23.90 -10.29 -18.16
CA THR A 438 24.48 -11.65 -18.25
C THR A 438 23.41 -12.71 -17.98
N ILE A 439 22.64 -12.56 -16.91
CA ILE A 439 21.58 -13.53 -16.55
C ILE A 439 20.45 -13.47 -17.57
N ALA A 440 20.01 -12.25 -17.95
CA ALA A 440 18.93 -12.03 -18.91
C ALA A 440 19.24 -12.68 -20.28
N THR A 441 20.50 -12.63 -20.74
CA THR A 441 20.92 -13.27 -21.99
C THR A 441 20.70 -14.78 -21.89
N VAL A 442 21.17 -15.44 -20.82
CA VAL A 442 20.98 -16.89 -20.66
C VAL A 442 19.49 -17.25 -20.54
N VAL A 443 18.69 -16.46 -19.83
CA VAL A 443 17.24 -16.69 -19.74
C VAL A 443 16.57 -16.57 -21.10
N LYS A 444 16.93 -15.55 -21.91
CA LYS A 444 16.40 -15.34 -23.27
C LYS A 444 16.76 -16.51 -24.18
N ASP A 445 18.01 -16.98 -24.12
CA ASP A 445 18.49 -18.09 -24.96
C ASP A 445 17.83 -19.43 -24.61
N GLU A 446 17.52 -19.68 -23.33
CA GLU A 446 17.00 -20.98 -22.88
C GLU A 446 15.48 -21.08 -22.94
N ILE A 447 14.76 -20.02 -22.57
CA ILE A 447 13.30 -20.02 -22.39
C ILE A 447 12.59 -18.74 -22.89
N GLY A 448 13.32 -17.76 -23.43
CA GLY A 448 12.75 -16.51 -23.92
C GLY A 448 11.88 -16.72 -25.15
N LEU A 449 10.83 -15.89 -25.27
CA LEU A 449 10.04 -15.78 -26.50
C LEU A 449 10.62 -14.65 -27.35
N GLU A 450 10.83 -14.94 -28.66
CA GLU A 450 11.15 -13.86 -29.63
C GLU A 450 9.98 -12.87 -29.70
N VAL A 451 10.31 -11.57 -29.70
CA VAL A 451 9.34 -10.47 -29.77
C VAL A 451 8.89 -10.25 -31.22
#